data_edeb7b4736443ce1e09e78b99487534d
#
_entry.id   edeb7b4736443ce1e09e78b99487534d
#
_cell.length_a   1.000
_cell.length_b   1.000
_cell.length_c   1.000
_cell.angle_alpha   90.00
_cell.angle_beta   90.00
_cell.angle_gamma   90.00
#
_symmetry.space_group_name_H-M   'P 1'
#
loop_
_entity.id
_entity.type
_entity.pdbx_description
1 polymer ?
#
loop_
_entity_poly.entity_id
_entity_poly.type
_entity_poly.pdbx_seq_one_letter_code
_entity_poly.pdbx_strand_id
1 'polypeptide(L)'
;MTAVSSVSSCMHWIRGCIIILLLTILDQGSKSLVLAQLKDQPDISLIPGVLQLRYLENRGMAFGLFEGKIPVFVILCLLFFGVFIYVYARIPKNRYYLPLSVTALVMVSGALGNFIDRVCRGYVVDFIYFSLIDFPVFNIADMYVAVSYTHLRAHE
;
A
#
# COMPACT_ATOMS: atom_id res chain seq x y z
N MET A 1 24.25 -28.68 -9.92
CA MET A 1 23.34 -27.65 -10.44
C MET A 1 22.35 -27.10 -9.39
N THR A 2 22.21 -27.72 -8.23
CA THR A 2 21.18 -27.37 -7.22
C THR A 2 21.55 -26.18 -6.31
N ALA A 3 22.81 -25.95 -5.98
CA ALA A 3 23.22 -24.87 -5.05
C ALA A 3 23.12 -23.45 -5.66
N VAL A 4 23.43 -23.27 -6.93
CA VAL A 4 23.38 -21.97 -7.60
C VAL A 4 21.92 -21.47 -7.77
N SER A 5 20.98 -22.39 -8.03
CA SER A 5 19.57 -22.05 -8.15
C SER A 5 18.95 -21.65 -6.80
N SER A 6 19.39 -22.24 -5.69
CA SER A 6 18.90 -21.90 -4.35
C SER A 6 19.39 -20.53 -3.88
N VAL A 7 20.65 -20.17 -4.13
CA VAL A 7 21.22 -18.85 -3.81
C VAL A 7 20.54 -17.74 -4.62
N SER A 8 20.30 -17.97 -5.90
CA SER A 8 19.57 -17.02 -6.76
C SER A 8 18.14 -16.78 -6.25
N SER A 9 17.45 -17.83 -5.86
CA SER A 9 16.08 -17.72 -5.32
C SER A 9 16.06 -16.96 -3.99
N CYS A 10 16.98 -17.27 -3.07
CA CYS A 10 17.10 -16.57 -1.79
C CYS A 10 17.33 -15.06 -2.01
N MET A 11 18.20 -14.68 -2.93
CA MET A 11 18.50 -13.29 -3.24
C MET A 11 17.27 -12.52 -3.79
N HIS A 12 16.38 -13.16 -4.54
CA HIS A 12 15.13 -12.54 -5.00
C HIS A 12 14.17 -12.25 -3.84
N TRP A 13 14.04 -13.17 -2.89
CA TRP A 13 13.23 -12.96 -1.70
C TRP A 13 13.78 -11.83 -0.82
N ILE A 14 15.11 -11.79 -0.61
CA ILE A 14 15.76 -10.72 0.17
C ILE A 14 15.48 -9.36 -0.48
N ARG A 15 15.68 -9.22 -1.80
CA ARG A 15 15.38 -7.98 -2.54
C ARG A 15 13.91 -7.60 -2.43
N GLY A 16 13.01 -8.56 -2.55
CA GLY A 16 11.57 -8.34 -2.38
C GLY A 16 11.24 -7.82 -0.98
N CYS A 17 11.76 -8.43 0.06
CA CYS A 17 11.58 -7.97 1.44
C CYS A 17 12.11 -6.55 1.67
N ILE A 18 13.28 -6.22 1.09
CA ILE A 18 13.86 -4.87 1.19
C ILE A 18 12.93 -3.84 0.52
N ILE A 19 12.41 -4.13 -0.67
CA ILE A 19 11.48 -3.23 -1.38
C ILE A 19 10.21 -3.02 -0.55
N ILE A 20 9.58 -4.09 -0.06
CA ILE A 20 8.39 -4.01 0.79
C ILE A 20 8.68 -3.16 2.03
N LEU A 21 9.80 -3.40 2.70
CA LEU A 21 10.20 -2.67 3.90
C LEU A 21 10.36 -1.17 3.62
N LEU A 22 11.09 -0.80 2.56
CA LEU A 22 11.34 0.60 2.22
C LEU A 22 10.04 1.34 1.85
N LEU A 23 9.18 0.73 1.04
CA LEU A 23 7.89 1.33 0.66
C LEU A 23 6.94 1.46 1.85
N THR A 24 6.93 0.46 2.75
CA THR A 24 6.11 0.52 3.98
C THR A 24 6.66 1.58 4.94
N ILE A 25 7.98 1.73 5.08
CA ILE A 25 8.59 2.81 5.88
C ILE A 25 8.21 4.17 5.30
N LEU A 26 8.24 4.35 3.99
CA LEU A 26 7.85 5.60 3.35
C LEU A 26 6.38 5.95 3.62
N ASP A 27 5.47 4.96 3.49
CA ASP A 27 4.06 5.15 3.82
C ASP A 27 3.86 5.51 5.30
N GLN A 28 4.39 4.72 6.22
CA GLN A 28 4.23 4.94 7.66
C GLN A 28 4.92 6.23 8.13
N GLY A 29 6.05 6.59 7.53
CA GLY A 29 6.75 7.84 7.80
C GLY A 29 5.91 9.06 7.38
N SER A 30 5.31 9.03 6.19
CA SER A 30 4.42 10.10 5.71
C SER A 30 3.19 10.24 6.61
N LYS A 31 2.55 9.15 7.01
CA LYS A 31 1.41 9.14 7.92
C LYS A 31 1.77 9.66 9.32
N SER A 32 2.94 9.30 9.82
CA SER A 32 3.45 9.80 11.11
C SER A 32 3.72 11.30 11.07
N LEU A 33 4.26 11.81 9.96
CA LEU A 33 4.47 13.24 9.74
C LEU A 33 3.14 13.99 9.69
N VAL A 34 2.15 13.44 8.99
CA VAL A 34 0.78 14.01 8.91
C VAL A 34 0.12 14.03 10.29
N LEU A 35 0.23 12.97 11.07
CA LEU A 35 -0.27 12.92 12.45
C LEU A 35 0.37 14.00 13.34
N ALA A 36 1.66 14.25 13.18
CA ALA A 36 2.39 15.22 14.00
C ALA A 36 2.11 16.68 13.60
N GLN A 37 1.81 16.95 12.33
CA GLN A 37 1.76 18.33 11.82
C GLN A 37 0.39 18.77 11.29
N LEU A 38 -0.49 17.83 10.92
CA LEU A 38 -1.76 18.17 10.29
C LEU A 38 -2.98 17.75 11.12
N LYS A 39 -2.81 16.84 12.09
CA LYS A 39 -3.91 16.48 12.98
C LYS A 39 -4.36 17.69 13.78
N ASP A 40 -5.68 17.95 13.77
CA ASP A 40 -6.31 19.09 14.44
C ASP A 40 -5.83 20.48 13.92
N GLN A 41 -5.27 20.51 12.72
CA GLN A 41 -4.84 21.73 12.02
C GLN A 41 -5.68 21.97 10.75
N PRO A 42 -5.76 23.21 10.26
CA PRO A 42 -6.40 23.52 8.98
C PRO A 42 -5.76 22.78 7.81
N ASP A 43 -6.56 22.49 6.78
CA ASP A 43 -6.08 21.90 5.52
C ASP A 43 -4.98 22.78 4.89
N ILE A 44 -3.95 22.15 4.35
CA ILE A 44 -2.87 22.84 3.64
C ILE A 44 -3.14 22.77 2.13
N SER A 45 -3.38 23.93 1.50
CA SER A 45 -3.54 23.98 0.05
C SER A 45 -2.17 23.93 -0.63
N LEU A 46 -1.91 22.85 -1.36
CA LEU A 46 -0.70 22.69 -2.19
C LEU A 46 -0.87 23.35 -3.56
N ILE A 47 -2.04 23.13 -4.18
CA ILE A 47 -2.47 23.76 -5.43
C ILE A 47 -3.88 24.27 -5.20
N PRO A 48 -4.10 25.61 -5.15
CA PRO A 48 -5.41 26.17 -4.87
C PRO A 48 -6.53 25.60 -5.77
N GLY A 49 -7.59 25.10 -5.15
CA GLY A 49 -8.74 24.51 -5.85
C GLY A 49 -8.49 23.14 -6.49
N VAL A 50 -7.29 22.57 -6.37
CA VAL A 50 -6.95 21.28 -7.01
C VAL A 50 -6.48 20.24 -6.02
N LEU A 51 -5.45 20.54 -5.23
CA LEU A 51 -4.79 19.56 -4.37
C LEU A 51 -4.54 20.13 -2.98
N GLN A 52 -4.96 19.40 -1.96
CA GLN A 52 -4.81 19.79 -0.57
C GLN A 52 -4.27 18.62 0.28
N LEU A 53 -3.62 18.94 1.38
CA LEU A 53 -3.37 18.00 2.46
C LEU A 53 -4.46 18.20 3.52
N ARG A 54 -5.25 17.14 3.76
CA ARG A 54 -6.36 17.11 4.72
C ARG A 54 -6.22 15.88 5.59
N TYR A 55 -6.15 16.04 6.89
CA TYR A 55 -6.15 14.90 7.81
C TYR A 55 -7.52 14.23 7.89
N LEU A 56 -7.56 12.92 7.71
CA LEU A 56 -8.78 12.10 7.85
C LEU A 56 -8.47 10.76 8.52
N GLU A 57 -9.24 10.40 9.56
CA GLU A 57 -9.24 9.05 10.14
C GLU A 57 -10.23 8.15 9.39
N ASN A 58 -9.74 7.29 8.52
CA ASN A 58 -10.57 6.36 7.76
C ASN A 58 -10.77 5.06 8.55
N ARG A 59 -11.94 4.93 9.17
CA ARG A 59 -12.34 3.76 9.99
C ARG A 59 -13.02 2.66 9.20
N GLY A 60 -13.29 2.89 7.92
CA GLY A 60 -13.90 1.93 6.99
C GLY A 60 -12.93 1.39 5.95
N MET A 61 -13.50 0.68 4.98
CA MET A 61 -12.90 0.44 3.67
C MET A 61 -13.29 1.59 2.72
N ALA A 62 -12.89 1.48 1.45
CA ALA A 62 -13.32 2.42 0.44
C ALA A 62 -14.85 2.69 0.54
N PHE A 63 -15.26 3.95 0.51
CA PHE A 63 -16.66 4.39 0.62
C PHE A 63 -17.38 4.04 1.94
N GLY A 64 -16.64 3.91 3.08
CA GLY A 64 -17.23 3.64 4.40
C GLY A 64 -17.74 2.21 4.62
N LEU A 65 -17.49 1.28 3.69
CA LEU A 65 -17.85 -0.13 3.85
C LEU A 65 -17.10 -0.73 5.06
N PHE A 66 -17.81 -1.57 5.82
CA PHE A 66 -17.28 -2.26 7.02
C PHE A 66 -16.73 -1.33 8.11
N GLU A 67 -17.26 -0.13 8.25
CA GLU A 67 -16.88 0.77 9.36
C GLU A 67 -16.99 0.04 10.71
N GLY A 68 -15.94 0.14 11.52
CA GLY A 68 -15.86 -0.53 12.82
C GLY A 68 -15.62 -2.03 12.80
N LYS A 69 -15.53 -2.69 11.63
CA LYS A 69 -15.32 -4.15 11.52
C LYS A 69 -13.85 -4.51 11.28
N ILE A 70 -12.95 -3.98 12.08
CA ILE A 70 -11.50 -4.23 12.00
C ILE A 70 -11.15 -5.73 11.92
N PRO A 71 -11.75 -6.65 12.72
CA PRO A 71 -11.40 -8.06 12.62
C PRO A 71 -11.66 -8.68 11.25
N VAL A 72 -12.75 -8.29 10.58
CA VAL A 72 -13.05 -8.76 9.21
C VAL A 72 -11.96 -8.29 8.24
N PHE A 73 -11.55 -7.02 8.35
CA PHE A 73 -10.48 -6.47 7.53
C PHE A 73 -9.14 -7.20 7.76
N VAL A 74 -8.79 -7.48 9.01
CA VAL A 74 -7.58 -8.23 9.36
C VAL A 74 -7.58 -9.61 8.72
N ILE A 75 -8.69 -10.35 8.81
CA ILE A 75 -8.82 -11.68 8.17
C ILE A 75 -8.63 -11.58 6.65
N LEU A 76 -9.30 -10.62 5.99
CA LEU A 76 -9.16 -10.42 4.55
C LEU A 76 -7.73 -10.08 4.14
N CYS A 77 -7.03 -9.23 4.90
CA CYS A 77 -5.62 -8.92 4.66
C CYS A 77 -4.71 -10.15 4.84
N LEU A 78 -4.91 -10.95 5.88
CA LEU A 78 -4.13 -12.16 6.09
C LEU A 78 -4.33 -13.18 4.95
N LEU A 79 -5.56 -13.34 4.47
CA LEU A 79 -5.85 -14.16 3.28
C LEU A 79 -5.15 -13.60 2.05
N PHE A 80 -5.22 -12.29 1.83
CA PHE A 80 -4.53 -11.62 0.73
C PHE A 80 -3.01 -11.84 0.79
N PHE A 81 -2.38 -11.68 1.96
CA PHE A 81 -0.94 -11.93 2.11
C PHE A 81 -0.58 -13.39 1.87
N GLY A 82 -1.40 -14.34 2.29
CA GLY A 82 -1.21 -15.76 1.99
C GLY A 82 -1.24 -16.04 0.49
N VAL A 83 -2.24 -15.52 -0.20
CA VAL A 83 -2.36 -15.62 -1.67
C VAL A 83 -1.18 -14.93 -2.35
N PHE A 84 -0.79 -13.73 -1.89
CA PHE A 84 0.38 -13.02 -2.42
C PHE A 84 1.66 -13.86 -2.33
N ILE A 85 1.96 -14.43 -1.16
CA ILE A 85 3.15 -15.26 -0.97
C ILE A 85 3.13 -16.45 -1.93
N TYR A 86 1.98 -17.13 -2.03
CA TYR A 86 1.82 -18.26 -2.94
C TYR A 86 2.06 -17.87 -4.40
N VAL A 87 1.40 -16.81 -4.87
CA VAL A 87 1.51 -16.34 -6.26
C VAL A 87 2.93 -15.84 -6.54
N TYR A 88 3.48 -15.01 -5.66
CA TYR A 88 4.83 -14.45 -5.82
C TYR A 88 5.90 -15.55 -5.90
N ALA A 89 5.76 -16.64 -5.12
CA ALA A 89 6.65 -17.80 -5.19
C ALA A 89 6.61 -18.51 -6.56
N ARG A 90 5.45 -18.44 -7.26
CA ARG A 90 5.24 -19.08 -8.58
C ARG A 90 5.67 -18.21 -9.77
N ILE A 91 5.86 -16.90 -9.59
CA ILE A 91 6.33 -16.02 -10.67
C ILE A 91 7.75 -16.41 -11.05
N PRO A 92 8.04 -16.73 -12.33
CA PRO A 92 9.39 -17.03 -12.80
C PRO A 92 10.33 -15.82 -12.58
N LYS A 93 11.53 -16.05 -12.03
CA LYS A 93 12.48 -14.99 -11.67
C LYS A 93 13.44 -14.65 -12.82
N ASN A 94 12.87 -14.19 -13.94
CA ASN A 94 13.60 -13.74 -15.12
C ASN A 94 13.21 -12.30 -15.52
N ARG A 95 13.90 -11.73 -16.50
CA ARG A 95 13.68 -10.34 -16.92
C ARG A 95 12.27 -10.09 -17.49
N TYR A 96 11.67 -11.07 -18.11
CA TYR A 96 10.33 -10.96 -18.69
C TYR A 96 9.25 -10.73 -17.60
N TYR A 97 9.34 -11.46 -16.48
CA TYR A 97 8.41 -11.34 -15.35
C TYR A 97 8.83 -10.31 -14.29
N LEU A 98 9.91 -9.54 -14.52
CA LEU A 98 10.36 -8.51 -13.59
C LEU A 98 9.29 -7.44 -13.33
N PRO A 99 8.61 -6.87 -14.36
CA PRO A 99 7.53 -5.89 -14.12
C PRO A 99 6.42 -6.46 -13.24
N LEU A 100 5.96 -7.68 -13.52
CA LEU A 100 4.95 -8.35 -12.71
C LEU A 100 5.40 -8.55 -11.26
N SER A 101 6.65 -8.95 -11.05
CA SER A 101 7.22 -9.12 -9.71
C SER A 101 7.28 -7.79 -8.94
N VAL A 102 7.71 -6.71 -9.58
CA VAL A 102 7.77 -5.37 -8.97
C VAL A 102 6.37 -4.87 -8.63
N THR A 103 5.43 -4.99 -9.55
CA THR A 103 4.02 -4.61 -9.34
C THR A 103 3.41 -5.34 -8.16
N ALA A 104 3.64 -6.65 -8.05
CA ALA A 104 3.17 -7.46 -6.93
C ALA A 104 3.77 -6.97 -5.59
N LEU A 105 5.07 -6.63 -5.55
CA LEU A 105 5.74 -6.08 -4.35
C LEU A 105 5.19 -4.71 -3.96
N VAL A 106 4.93 -3.83 -4.93
CA VAL A 106 4.34 -2.50 -4.67
C VAL A 106 2.92 -2.65 -4.12
N MET A 107 2.11 -3.53 -4.71
CA MET A 107 0.74 -3.80 -4.25
C MET A 107 0.71 -4.30 -2.80
N VAL A 108 1.55 -5.28 -2.45
CA VAL A 108 1.57 -5.82 -1.09
C VAL A 108 2.10 -4.81 -0.09
N SER A 109 3.02 -3.92 -0.50
CA SER A 109 3.52 -2.84 0.37
C SER A 109 2.39 -1.87 0.75
N GLY A 110 1.53 -1.49 -0.20
CA GLY A 110 0.36 -0.66 0.08
C GLY A 110 -0.65 -1.36 1.01
N ALA A 111 -0.97 -2.62 0.73
CA ALA A 111 -1.83 -3.41 1.61
C ALA A 111 -1.26 -3.52 3.03
N LEU A 112 0.06 -3.71 3.16
CA LEU A 112 0.74 -3.80 4.46
C LEU A 112 0.72 -2.46 5.21
N GLY A 113 0.94 -1.34 4.54
CA GLY A 113 0.86 -0.01 5.15
C GLY A 113 -0.51 0.26 5.78
N ASN A 114 -1.59 0.02 5.03
CA ASN A 114 -2.96 0.18 5.52
C ASN A 114 -3.37 -0.89 6.54
N PHE A 115 -2.77 -2.08 6.50
CA PHE A 115 -2.96 -3.12 7.51
C PHE A 115 -2.34 -2.71 8.86
N ILE A 116 -1.10 -2.20 8.86
CA ILE A 116 -0.41 -1.71 10.06
C ILE A 116 -1.24 -0.64 10.75
N ASP A 117 -1.76 0.34 10.01
CA ASP A 117 -2.60 1.39 10.56
C ASP A 117 -3.82 0.84 11.30
N ARG A 118 -4.55 -0.09 10.68
CA ARG A 118 -5.76 -0.67 11.29
C ARG A 118 -5.47 -1.50 12.53
N VAL A 119 -4.38 -2.26 12.53
CA VAL A 119 -3.98 -3.06 13.69
C VAL A 119 -3.48 -2.19 14.84
N CYS A 120 -2.67 -1.15 14.53
CA CYS A 120 -2.01 -0.34 15.55
C CYS A 120 -2.85 0.85 16.01
N ARG A 121 -3.62 1.49 15.10
CA ARG A 121 -4.37 2.73 15.36
C ARG A 121 -5.88 2.53 15.37
N GLY A 122 -6.39 1.46 14.77
CA GLY A 122 -7.83 1.23 14.61
C GLY A 122 -8.47 2.00 13.45
N TYR A 123 -7.67 2.74 12.68
CA TYR A 123 -8.07 3.49 11.49
C TYR A 123 -6.88 3.65 10.55
N VAL A 124 -7.14 4.05 9.30
CA VAL A 124 -6.10 4.43 8.34
C VAL A 124 -5.97 5.94 8.33
N VAL A 125 -4.74 6.45 8.28
CA VAL A 125 -4.44 7.87 8.12
C VAL A 125 -4.47 8.21 6.64
N ASP A 126 -5.49 8.96 6.19
CA ASP A 126 -5.61 9.49 4.84
C ASP A 126 -5.33 10.99 4.87
N PHE A 127 -4.70 11.53 3.80
CA PHE A 127 -4.27 12.92 3.84
C PHE A 127 -4.11 13.61 2.49
N ILE A 128 -4.24 12.91 1.37
CA ILE A 128 -4.17 13.50 0.02
C ILE A 128 -5.60 13.71 -0.47
N TYR A 129 -5.98 14.97 -0.71
CA TYR A 129 -7.32 15.33 -1.15
C TYR A 129 -7.29 16.07 -2.48
N PHE A 130 -7.92 15.48 -3.50
CA PHE A 130 -8.09 16.08 -4.81
C PHE A 130 -9.41 16.88 -4.84
N SER A 131 -9.34 18.16 -4.43
CA SER A 131 -10.53 19.00 -4.24
C SER A 131 -11.22 19.39 -5.56
N LEU A 132 -10.50 19.38 -6.69
CA LEU A 132 -11.05 19.72 -8.02
C LEU A 132 -12.24 18.84 -8.41
N ILE A 133 -12.22 17.56 -8.05
CA ILE A 133 -13.24 16.57 -8.42
C ILE A 133 -13.89 15.93 -7.19
N ASP A 134 -13.64 16.50 -6.00
CA ASP A 134 -14.11 15.97 -4.72
C ASP A 134 -13.82 14.47 -4.55
N PHE A 135 -12.58 14.07 -4.91
CA PHE A 135 -12.16 12.69 -4.80
C PHE A 135 -11.95 12.31 -3.32
N PRO A 136 -12.37 11.11 -2.89
CA PRO A 136 -12.13 10.67 -1.51
C PRO A 136 -10.68 10.86 -1.08
N VAL A 137 -10.45 11.32 0.15
CA VAL A 137 -9.11 11.48 0.72
C VAL A 137 -8.41 10.11 0.75
N PHE A 138 -7.17 10.06 0.37
CA PHE A 138 -6.38 8.83 0.26
C PHE A 138 -4.94 9.05 0.76
N ASN A 139 -4.12 8.00 0.73
CA ASN A 139 -2.74 8.01 1.20
C ASN A 139 -1.77 7.38 0.20
N ILE A 140 -0.48 7.31 0.56
CA ILE A 140 0.57 6.75 -0.31
C ILE A 140 0.36 5.23 -0.53
N ALA A 141 -0.10 4.49 0.48
CA ALA A 141 -0.39 3.05 0.33
C ALA A 141 -1.50 2.79 -0.72
N ASP A 142 -2.53 3.64 -0.78
CA ASP A 142 -3.58 3.55 -1.79
C ASP A 142 -3.04 3.83 -3.19
N MET A 143 -2.10 4.79 -3.33
CA MET A 143 -1.40 5.03 -4.60
C MET A 143 -0.63 3.80 -5.06
N TYR A 144 0.05 3.08 -4.14
CA TYR A 144 0.75 1.84 -4.49
C TYR A 144 -0.21 0.79 -5.05
N VAL A 145 -1.36 0.60 -4.42
CA VAL A 145 -2.38 -0.35 -4.89
C VAL A 145 -2.95 0.08 -6.24
N ALA A 146 -3.31 1.36 -6.40
CA ALA A 146 -3.89 1.89 -7.64
C ALA A 146 -2.94 1.78 -8.83
N VAL A 147 -1.66 2.20 -8.66
CA VAL A 147 -0.64 2.09 -9.71
C VAL A 147 -0.39 0.63 -10.08
N SER A 148 -0.34 -0.26 -9.09
CA SER A 148 -0.14 -1.69 -9.32
C SER A 148 -1.29 -2.29 -10.13
N TYR A 149 -2.52 -1.95 -9.81
CA TYR A 149 -3.70 -2.42 -10.53
C TYR A 149 -3.71 -1.93 -11.98
N THR A 150 -3.44 -0.65 -12.22
CA THR A 150 -3.39 -0.09 -13.58
C THR A 150 -2.28 -0.71 -14.42
N HIS A 151 -1.13 -0.98 -13.81
CA HIS A 151 -0.01 -1.62 -14.52
C HIS A 151 -0.33 -3.07 -14.90
N LEU A 152 -0.97 -3.84 -14.02
CA LEU A 152 -1.41 -5.21 -14.34
C LEU A 152 -2.39 -5.23 -15.51
N ARG A 153 -3.38 -4.33 -15.51
CA ARG A 153 -4.39 -4.23 -16.58
C ARG A 153 -3.80 -3.82 -17.93
N ALA A 154 -2.73 -3.02 -17.95
CA ALA A 154 -2.08 -2.60 -19.17
C ALA A 154 -1.30 -3.73 -19.88
N HIS A 155 -1.10 -4.87 -19.23
CA HIS A 155 -0.38 -6.03 -19.75
C HIS A 155 -1.29 -7.23 -20.06
N GLU A 156 -2.62 -7.08 -19.96
CA GLU A 156 -3.63 -8.02 -20.46
C GLU A 156 -3.90 -7.80 -21.96
#